data_8c6875e3a1a9616b8749a619ab17cdb9
#
_entry.id   8c6875e3a1a9616b8749a619ab17cdb9
#
_cell.length_a   1.000
_cell.length_b   1.000
_cell.length_c   1.000
_cell.angle_alpha   90.00
_cell.angle_beta   90.00
_cell.angle_gamma   90.00
#
_symmetry.space_group_name_H-M   'P 1'
#
loop_
_entity.id
_entity.type
_entity.pdbx_description
1 polymer ?
#
loop_
_entity_poly.entity_id
_entity_poly.type
_entity_poly.pdbx_seq_one_letter_code
_entity_poly.pdbx_strand_id
1 'polypeptide(L)'
;RKIRKAQLINEFLKDNKVKGIIADHWKSLELIKTDKKKFCLIHGKEINHPVGSSINRRIKKILSETEKIIANSEYTKNLAINKGIDKDKVKVINPGVHTVEKLDHKSLGKVESLLKIKSPRLITVSRFDKRKNHEKIIMALRNLKQLYPNIVYICIGHGEEEDNLKKLVQELDLS
;
A
#
# COMPACT_ATOMS: atom_id res chain seq x y z
N ARG A 1 0.92 -15.43 21.20
CA ARG A 1 -0.24 -14.92 20.40
C ARG A 1 -0.34 -15.59 19.01
N LYS A 2 0.76 -15.70 18.24
CA LYS A 2 0.77 -16.32 16.89
C LYS A 2 0.36 -17.81 16.91
N ILE A 3 0.92 -18.61 17.83
CA ILE A 3 0.63 -20.04 17.96
C ILE A 3 -0.84 -20.26 18.28
N ARG A 4 -1.38 -19.56 19.29
CA ARG A 4 -2.81 -19.68 19.67
C ARG A 4 -3.75 -19.35 18.51
N LYS A 5 -3.45 -18.29 17.72
CA LYS A 5 -4.22 -17.96 16.52
C LYS A 5 -4.19 -19.08 15.49
N ALA A 6 -3.02 -19.66 15.25
CA ALA A 6 -2.88 -20.77 14.32
C ALA A 6 -3.62 -22.04 14.78
N GLN A 7 -3.62 -22.34 16.07
CA GLN A 7 -4.39 -23.43 16.64
C GLN A 7 -5.89 -23.28 16.38
N LEU A 8 -6.46 -22.12 16.68
CA LEU A 8 -7.87 -21.81 16.43
C LEU A 8 -8.24 -21.94 14.94
N ILE A 9 -7.37 -21.44 14.05
CA ILE A 9 -7.59 -21.55 12.61
C ILE A 9 -7.53 -23.02 12.17
N ASN A 10 -6.52 -23.78 12.63
CA ASN A 10 -6.39 -25.19 12.28
C ASN A 10 -7.59 -26.01 12.78
N GLU A 11 -8.13 -25.66 13.93
CA GLU A 11 -9.33 -26.30 14.46
C GLU A 11 -10.57 -25.98 13.61
N PHE A 12 -10.77 -24.71 13.26
CA PHE A 12 -11.85 -24.28 12.39
C PHE A 12 -11.77 -24.93 10.99
N LEU A 13 -10.56 -25.15 10.46
CA LEU A 13 -10.37 -25.78 9.16
C LEU A 13 -10.68 -27.27 9.13
N LYS A 14 -10.93 -27.92 10.28
CA LYS A 14 -11.42 -29.32 10.32
C LYS A 14 -12.88 -29.42 9.88
N ASP A 15 -13.64 -28.33 9.89
CA ASP A 15 -15.01 -28.31 9.39
C ASP A 15 -15.04 -28.61 7.88
N ASN A 16 -15.81 -29.61 7.47
CA ASN A 16 -15.95 -30.01 6.08
C ASN A 16 -16.63 -28.97 5.17
N LYS A 17 -17.34 -28.02 5.76
CA LYS A 17 -17.94 -26.89 5.02
C LYS A 17 -16.89 -25.88 4.50
N VAL A 18 -15.73 -25.82 5.15
CA VAL A 18 -14.64 -24.95 4.73
C VAL A 18 -13.94 -25.57 3.52
N LYS A 19 -13.96 -24.88 2.38
CA LYS A 19 -13.34 -25.35 1.12
C LYS A 19 -11.90 -24.88 0.91
N GLY A 20 -11.48 -23.82 1.58
CA GLY A 20 -10.13 -23.28 1.48
C GLY A 20 -9.92 -22.09 2.38
N ILE A 21 -8.71 -21.54 2.35
CA ILE A 21 -8.29 -20.37 3.14
C ILE A 21 -7.63 -19.32 2.22
N ILE A 22 -7.99 -18.08 2.42
CA ILE A 22 -7.33 -16.94 1.80
C ILE A 22 -6.60 -16.15 2.89
N ALA A 23 -5.31 -15.95 2.72
CA ALA A 23 -4.47 -15.19 3.65
C ALA A 23 -4.01 -13.88 3.00
N ASP A 24 -4.15 -12.78 3.73
CA ASP A 24 -3.67 -11.45 3.32
C ASP A 24 -2.15 -11.26 3.49
N HIS A 25 -1.48 -12.24 4.10
CA HIS A 25 -0.05 -12.19 4.33
C HIS A 25 0.52 -13.61 4.50
N TRP A 26 1.66 -13.92 3.88
CA TRP A 26 2.30 -15.22 3.93
C TRP A 26 2.55 -15.76 5.35
N LYS A 27 2.88 -14.87 6.32
CA LYS A 27 3.07 -15.27 7.72
C LYS A 27 1.83 -15.87 8.37
N SER A 28 0.64 -15.55 7.85
CA SER A 28 -0.61 -16.09 8.36
C SER A 28 -0.75 -17.58 8.02
N LEU A 29 -0.13 -18.04 6.95
CA LEU A 29 -0.13 -19.45 6.51
C LEU A 29 0.96 -20.29 7.18
N GLU A 30 1.97 -19.68 7.80
CA GLU A 30 3.20 -20.38 8.24
C GLU A 30 2.98 -21.53 9.23
N LEU A 31 1.94 -21.45 10.03
CA LEU A 31 1.61 -22.48 11.04
C LEU A 31 0.27 -23.16 10.73
N ILE A 32 -0.27 -22.96 9.54
CA ILE A 32 -1.54 -23.57 9.14
C ILE A 32 -1.28 -24.94 8.52
N LYS A 33 -1.79 -25.97 9.19
CA LYS A 33 -1.71 -27.38 8.77
C LYS A 33 -3.09 -27.81 8.27
N THR A 34 -3.26 -27.91 6.97
CA THR A 34 -4.52 -28.31 6.34
C THR A 34 -4.28 -28.84 4.93
N ASP A 35 -5.11 -29.78 4.51
CA ASP A 35 -5.23 -30.29 3.13
C ASP A 35 -6.09 -29.39 2.24
N LYS A 36 -6.80 -28.44 2.83
CA LYS A 36 -7.63 -27.47 2.12
C LYS A 36 -6.79 -26.53 1.24
N LYS A 37 -7.39 -26.05 0.15
CA LYS A 37 -6.75 -25.10 -0.75
C LYS A 37 -6.33 -23.83 -0.02
N LYS A 38 -5.08 -23.42 -0.19
CA LYS A 38 -4.52 -22.19 0.38
C LYS A 38 -4.27 -21.18 -0.72
N PHE A 39 -4.72 -19.94 -0.51
CA PHE A 39 -4.46 -18.78 -1.38
C PHE A 39 -3.77 -17.70 -0.55
N CYS A 40 -2.86 -16.97 -1.16
CA CYS A 40 -2.15 -15.89 -0.47
C CYS A 40 -2.15 -14.60 -1.30
N LEU A 41 -2.59 -13.49 -0.71
CA LEU A 41 -2.41 -12.17 -1.29
C LEU A 41 -1.00 -11.68 -0.97
N ILE A 42 -0.38 -11.02 -1.96
CA ILE A 42 0.92 -10.36 -1.81
C ILE A 42 0.83 -8.91 -2.27
N HIS A 43 1.50 -8.01 -1.51
CA HIS A 43 1.42 -6.56 -1.69
C HIS A 43 2.78 -5.91 -2.05
N GLY A 44 3.87 -6.70 -2.02
CA GLY A 44 5.20 -6.31 -2.44
C GLY A 44 6.20 -6.15 -1.28
N LYS A 45 5.96 -5.28 -0.30
CA LYS A 45 6.92 -5.01 0.79
C LYS A 45 7.27 -6.26 1.59
N GLU A 46 6.29 -7.08 1.92
CA GLU A 46 6.42 -8.27 2.78
C GLU A 46 7.16 -9.44 2.12
N ILE A 47 7.31 -9.40 0.78
CA ILE A 47 8.09 -10.39 0.02
C ILE A 47 9.44 -9.83 -0.45
N ASN A 48 9.68 -8.53 -0.32
CA ASN A 48 10.89 -7.87 -0.81
C ASN A 48 12.06 -8.04 0.15
N HIS A 49 12.56 -9.26 0.24
CA HIS A 49 13.76 -9.61 1.00
C HIS A 49 14.88 -10.09 0.06
N PRO A 50 16.16 -9.95 0.46
CA PRO A 50 17.27 -10.44 -0.35
C PRO A 50 17.10 -11.92 -0.72
N VAL A 51 17.35 -12.26 -1.97
CA VAL A 51 17.31 -13.65 -2.46
C VAL A 51 18.30 -14.49 -1.66
N GLY A 52 17.90 -15.69 -1.25
CA GLY A 52 18.73 -16.58 -0.43
C GLY A 52 18.75 -16.26 1.08
N SER A 53 18.16 -15.14 1.52
CA SER A 53 18.02 -14.86 2.95
C SER A 53 17.11 -15.89 3.65
N SER A 54 17.23 -16.03 4.98
CA SER A 54 16.37 -16.93 5.76
C SER A 54 14.88 -16.61 5.59
N ILE A 55 14.56 -15.32 5.52
CA ILE A 55 13.17 -14.86 5.30
C ILE A 55 12.71 -15.20 3.88
N ASN A 56 13.53 -14.97 2.85
CA ASN A 56 13.18 -15.32 1.48
C ASN A 56 12.94 -16.83 1.32
N ARG A 57 13.79 -17.68 1.91
CA ARG A 57 13.58 -19.14 1.91
C ARG A 57 12.27 -19.55 2.57
N ARG A 58 11.92 -18.93 3.70
CA ARG A 58 10.63 -19.18 4.38
C ARG A 58 9.43 -18.75 3.53
N ILE A 59 9.50 -17.58 2.90
CA ILE A 59 8.46 -17.08 1.98
C ILE A 59 8.25 -18.08 0.85
N LYS A 60 9.33 -18.48 0.17
CA LYS A 60 9.27 -19.45 -0.94
C LYS A 60 8.62 -20.76 -0.49
N LYS A 61 9.05 -21.33 0.64
CA LYS A 61 8.47 -22.56 1.19
C LYS A 61 6.98 -22.43 1.41
N ILE A 62 6.52 -21.36 2.07
CA ILE A 62 5.10 -21.20 2.39
C ILE A 62 4.28 -20.95 1.12
N LEU A 63 4.77 -20.11 0.21
CA LEU A 63 4.06 -19.79 -1.01
C LEU A 63 4.07 -20.95 -2.02
N SER A 64 5.06 -21.86 -1.99
CA SER A 64 5.03 -23.07 -2.80
C SER A 64 3.92 -24.04 -2.42
N GLU A 65 3.44 -23.97 -1.17
CA GLU A 65 2.32 -24.78 -0.68
C GLU A 65 0.93 -24.18 -1.00
N THR A 66 0.86 -22.99 -1.61
CA THR A 66 -0.40 -22.38 -2.00
C THR A 66 -0.87 -22.86 -3.37
N GLU A 67 -2.17 -22.92 -3.57
CA GLU A 67 -2.81 -23.19 -4.87
C GLU A 67 -2.52 -22.06 -5.86
N LYS A 68 -2.80 -20.83 -5.44
CA LYS A 68 -2.47 -19.60 -6.18
C LYS A 68 -2.03 -18.50 -5.23
N ILE A 69 -1.20 -17.61 -5.79
CA ILE A 69 -0.71 -16.39 -5.16
C ILE A 69 -1.32 -15.22 -5.92
N ILE A 70 -1.98 -14.31 -5.21
CA ILE A 70 -2.65 -13.16 -5.81
C ILE A 70 -1.80 -11.92 -5.57
N ALA A 71 -1.20 -11.39 -6.64
CA ALA A 71 -0.46 -10.14 -6.60
C ALA A 71 -1.39 -8.95 -6.89
N ASN A 72 -1.23 -7.87 -6.14
CA ASN A 72 -2.04 -6.66 -6.31
C ASN A 72 -1.66 -5.80 -7.53
N SER A 73 -0.58 -6.15 -8.25
CA SER A 73 -0.12 -5.45 -9.44
C SER A 73 0.88 -6.29 -10.23
N GLU A 74 1.11 -5.95 -11.50
CA GLU A 74 2.18 -6.56 -12.31
C GLU A 74 3.56 -6.33 -11.68
N TYR A 75 3.80 -5.16 -11.07
CA TYR A 75 5.04 -4.90 -10.33
C TYR A 75 5.25 -5.94 -9.21
N THR A 76 4.23 -6.19 -8.39
CA THR A 76 4.31 -7.16 -7.30
C THR A 76 4.48 -8.60 -7.81
N LYS A 77 3.85 -8.97 -8.91
CA LYS A 77 4.05 -10.25 -9.58
C LYS A 77 5.50 -10.40 -10.03
N ASN A 78 6.04 -9.43 -10.77
CA ASN A 78 7.41 -9.46 -11.25
C ASN A 78 8.41 -9.50 -10.09
N LEU A 79 8.17 -8.75 -9.03
CA LEU A 79 8.96 -8.82 -7.79
C LEU A 79 8.94 -10.23 -7.21
N ALA A 80 7.79 -10.89 -7.11
CA ALA A 80 7.66 -12.25 -6.61
C ALA A 80 8.48 -13.25 -7.43
N ILE A 81 8.38 -13.17 -8.76
CA ILE A 81 9.13 -14.02 -9.70
C ILE A 81 10.64 -13.79 -9.52
N ASN A 82 11.09 -12.54 -9.44
CA ASN A 82 12.49 -12.18 -9.20
C ASN A 82 13.00 -12.65 -7.84
N LYS A 83 12.12 -12.87 -6.86
CA LYS A 83 12.46 -13.48 -5.55
C LYS A 83 12.41 -15.01 -5.58
N GLY A 84 12.21 -15.62 -6.74
CA GLY A 84 12.23 -17.07 -6.96
C GLY A 84 10.91 -17.77 -6.61
N ILE A 85 9.79 -17.06 -6.71
CA ILE A 85 8.44 -17.63 -6.59
C ILE A 85 8.01 -18.10 -8.00
N ASP A 86 7.38 -19.26 -8.06
CA ASP A 86 6.90 -19.87 -9.29
C ASP A 86 5.89 -18.95 -10.00
N LYS A 87 6.19 -18.56 -11.24
CA LYS A 87 5.38 -17.69 -12.08
C LYS A 87 3.97 -18.23 -12.34
N ASP A 88 3.83 -19.56 -12.47
CA ASP A 88 2.55 -20.19 -12.81
C ASP A 88 1.55 -20.17 -11.65
N LYS A 89 2.06 -19.95 -10.44
CA LYS A 89 1.24 -19.76 -9.25
C LYS A 89 0.79 -18.32 -9.04
N VAL A 90 1.47 -17.32 -9.62
CA VAL A 90 1.18 -15.91 -9.38
C VAL A 90 0.20 -15.36 -10.41
N LYS A 91 -0.94 -14.90 -9.93
CA LYS A 91 -1.97 -14.23 -10.73
C LYS A 91 -2.14 -12.79 -10.25
N VAL A 92 -2.28 -11.85 -11.19
CA VAL A 92 -2.57 -10.44 -10.84
C VAL A 92 -4.08 -10.25 -10.73
N ILE A 93 -4.50 -9.68 -9.61
CA ILE A 93 -5.84 -9.15 -9.41
C ILE A 93 -5.67 -7.77 -8.77
N ASN A 94 -5.90 -6.74 -9.55
CA ASN A 94 -5.80 -5.37 -9.07
C ASN A 94 -6.87 -5.11 -8.00
N PRO A 95 -6.54 -4.35 -6.93
CA PRO A 95 -7.53 -3.94 -5.94
C PRO A 95 -8.66 -3.18 -6.60
N GLY A 96 -9.89 -3.47 -6.18
CA GLY A 96 -11.06 -2.71 -6.58
C GLY A 96 -11.04 -1.29 -5.99
N VAL A 97 -11.71 -0.38 -6.66
CA VAL A 97 -11.99 0.97 -6.15
C VAL A 97 -13.49 1.16 -6.06
N HIS A 98 -13.92 1.94 -5.06
CA HIS A 98 -15.31 2.34 -4.98
C HIS A 98 -15.64 3.32 -6.11
N THR A 99 -16.86 3.24 -6.63
CA THR A 99 -17.40 4.29 -7.49
C THR A 99 -17.44 5.60 -6.70
N VAL A 100 -16.94 6.67 -7.31
CA VAL A 100 -17.01 7.99 -6.67
C VAL A 100 -18.49 8.38 -6.58
N GLU A 101 -18.98 8.57 -5.36
CA GLU A 101 -20.30 9.16 -5.13
C GLU A 101 -20.33 10.58 -5.69
N LYS A 102 -21.50 11.03 -6.13
CA LYS A 102 -21.66 12.43 -6.58
C LYS A 102 -21.28 13.34 -5.43
N LEU A 103 -20.31 14.22 -5.66
CA LEU A 103 -19.88 15.19 -4.67
C LEU A 103 -21.03 16.16 -4.33
N ASP A 104 -21.16 16.46 -3.04
CA ASP A 104 -22.10 17.45 -2.56
C ASP A 104 -21.71 18.86 -3.07
N HIS A 105 -22.64 19.51 -3.76
CA HIS A 105 -22.43 20.85 -4.35
C HIS A 105 -21.97 21.89 -3.32
N LYS A 106 -22.42 21.81 -2.05
CA LYS A 106 -22.02 22.72 -0.99
C LYS A 106 -20.56 22.56 -0.62
N SER A 107 -20.07 21.32 -0.54
CA SER A 107 -18.67 21.02 -0.30
C SER A 107 -17.77 21.42 -1.46
N LEU A 108 -18.21 21.20 -2.69
CA LEU A 108 -17.54 21.67 -3.91
C LEU A 108 -17.38 23.20 -3.91
N GLY A 109 -18.46 23.94 -3.66
CA GLY A 109 -18.43 25.40 -3.65
C GLY A 109 -17.44 25.99 -2.64
N LYS A 110 -17.28 25.34 -1.46
CA LYS A 110 -16.25 25.75 -0.48
C LYS A 110 -14.84 25.57 -1.02
N VAL A 111 -14.55 24.44 -1.63
CA VAL A 111 -13.21 24.16 -2.21
C VAL A 111 -12.93 25.07 -3.39
N GLU A 112 -13.92 25.30 -4.26
CA GLU A 112 -13.80 26.21 -5.40
C GLU A 112 -13.50 27.64 -4.96
N SER A 113 -14.17 28.15 -3.92
CA SER A 113 -13.92 29.48 -3.38
C SER A 113 -12.51 29.62 -2.80
N LEU A 114 -12.02 28.61 -2.08
CA LEU A 114 -10.65 28.59 -1.55
C LEU A 114 -9.57 28.56 -2.65
N LEU A 115 -9.88 27.95 -3.78
CA LEU A 115 -8.91 27.73 -4.85
C LEU A 115 -9.16 28.59 -6.09
N LYS A 116 -10.07 29.55 -6.04
CA LYS A 116 -10.55 30.34 -7.19
C LYS A 116 -9.42 30.95 -8.04
N ILE A 117 -8.43 31.55 -7.39
CA ILE A 117 -7.29 32.19 -8.04
C ILE A 117 -6.02 31.34 -8.04
N LYS A 118 -6.07 30.13 -7.46
CA LYS A 118 -4.89 29.27 -7.29
C LYS A 118 -4.69 28.38 -8.51
N SER A 119 -3.56 28.54 -9.20
CA SER A 119 -3.18 27.74 -10.37
C SER A 119 -1.69 27.85 -10.64
N PRO A 120 -0.97 26.77 -11.01
CA PRO A 120 -1.47 25.39 -11.04
C PRO A 120 -1.75 24.83 -9.64
N ARG A 121 -2.58 23.78 -9.59
CA ARG A 121 -2.95 23.08 -8.34
C ARG A 121 -2.30 21.72 -8.30
N LEU A 122 -1.46 21.48 -7.32
CA LEU A 122 -0.83 20.19 -7.05
C LEU A 122 -1.49 19.56 -5.83
N ILE A 123 -1.71 18.25 -5.87
CA ILE A 123 -2.30 17.52 -4.76
C ILE A 123 -1.54 16.22 -4.49
N THR A 124 -1.34 15.92 -3.21
CA THR A 124 -0.89 14.60 -2.76
C THR A 124 -1.78 14.09 -1.66
N VAL A 125 -2.32 12.89 -1.84
CA VAL A 125 -3.11 12.18 -0.83
C VAL A 125 -2.28 11.01 -0.34
N SER A 126 -1.65 11.12 0.83
CA SER A 126 -0.83 10.05 1.39
C SER A 126 -0.49 10.30 2.86
N ARG A 127 0.07 9.27 3.53
CA ARG A 127 0.66 9.47 4.84
C ARG A 127 1.89 10.39 4.74
N PHE A 128 2.12 11.21 5.76
CA PHE A 128 3.30 12.05 5.88
C PHE A 128 4.46 11.24 6.47
N ASP A 129 5.03 10.37 5.63
CA ASP A 129 6.23 9.59 5.94
C ASP A 129 7.35 9.93 4.93
N LYS A 130 8.61 9.75 5.32
CA LYS A 130 9.80 10.08 4.50
C LYS A 130 9.75 9.46 3.10
N ARG A 131 9.19 8.27 2.97
CA ARG A 131 9.08 7.56 1.69
C ARG A 131 8.17 8.26 0.68
N LYS A 132 7.23 9.10 1.16
CA LYS A 132 6.32 9.87 0.30
C LYS A 132 6.93 11.14 -0.24
N ASN A 133 8.06 11.55 0.34
CA ASN A 133 8.95 12.57 -0.19
C ASN A 133 8.30 13.95 -0.39
N HIS A 134 7.37 14.30 0.49
CA HIS A 134 6.73 15.64 0.50
C HIS A 134 7.73 16.77 0.60
N GLU A 135 8.81 16.57 1.34
CA GLU A 135 9.91 17.53 1.50
C GLU A 135 10.45 18.00 0.15
N LYS A 136 10.76 17.06 -0.76
CA LYS A 136 11.27 17.39 -2.11
C LYS A 136 10.29 18.21 -2.94
N ILE A 137 8.99 17.93 -2.79
CA ILE A 137 7.95 18.70 -3.49
C ILE A 137 7.91 20.12 -2.94
N ILE A 138 7.91 20.28 -1.61
CA ILE A 138 7.91 21.60 -0.96
C ILE A 138 9.16 22.41 -1.36
N MET A 139 10.34 21.79 -1.37
CA MET A 139 11.57 22.46 -1.85
C MET A 139 11.46 22.91 -3.32
N ALA A 140 10.87 22.08 -4.18
CA ALA A 140 10.66 22.43 -5.59
C ALA A 140 9.67 23.59 -5.76
N LEU A 141 8.65 23.69 -4.88
CA LEU A 141 7.66 24.78 -4.93
C LEU A 141 8.29 26.16 -4.76
N ARG A 142 9.36 26.30 -3.99
CA ARG A 142 10.09 27.58 -3.85
C ARG A 142 10.51 28.13 -5.20
N ASN A 143 11.03 27.29 -6.07
CA ASN A 143 11.46 27.69 -7.41
C ASN A 143 10.25 27.87 -8.36
N LEU A 144 9.25 26.98 -8.25
CA LEU A 144 8.04 27.04 -9.08
C LEU A 144 7.20 28.29 -8.78
N LYS A 145 7.19 28.79 -7.53
CA LYS A 145 6.45 30.01 -7.15
C LYS A 145 6.93 31.27 -7.91
N GLN A 146 8.20 31.29 -8.35
CA GLN A 146 8.72 32.36 -9.18
C GLN A 146 8.10 32.38 -10.59
N LEU A 147 7.85 31.20 -11.14
CA LEU A 147 7.23 31.03 -12.47
C LEU A 147 5.69 31.05 -12.41
N TYR A 148 5.14 30.58 -11.30
CA TYR A 148 3.71 30.44 -11.05
C TYR A 148 3.35 31.04 -9.69
N PRO A 149 3.18 32.36 -9.57
CA PRO A 149 2.96 33.01 -8.26
C PRO A 149 1.74 32.49 -7.48
N ASN A 150 0.74 32.01 -8.22
CA ASN A 150 -0.51 31.47 -7.66
C ASN A 150 -0.52 29.94 -7.50
N ILE A 151 0.64 29.28 -7.65
CA ILE A 151 0.72 27.82 -7.45
C ILE A 151 0.31 27.46 -6.04
N VAL A 152 -0.42 26.35 -5.90
CA VAL A 152 -0.77 25.78 -4.60
C VAL A 152 -0.47 24.30 -4.57
N TYR A 153 0.04 23.84 -3.45
CA TYR A 153 0.24 22.43 -3.16
C TYR A 153 -0.62 22.01 -1.97
N ILE A 154 -1.50 21.06 -2.20
CA ILE A 154 -2.45 20.55 -1.22
C ILE A 154 -1.96 19.17 -0.75
N CYS A 155 -1.67 19.05 0.54
CA CYS A 155 -1.29 17.79 1.17
C CYS A 155 -2.44 17.28 2.02
N ILE A 156 -2.95 16.09 1.68
CA ILE A 156 -4.02 15.44 2.45
C ILE A 156 -3.47 14.17 3.08
N GLY A 157 -3.50 14.14 4.42
CA GLY A 157 -3.03 13.02 5.20
C GLY A 157 -2.51 13.45 6.57
N HIS A 158 -1.85 12.53 7.24
CA HIS A 158 -1.16 12.73 8.52
C HIS A 158 0.02 11.76 8.63
N GLY A 159 0.94 12.00 9.56
CA GLY A 159 2.08 11.11 9.79
C GLY A 159 3.20 11.76 10.59
N GLU A 160 4.28 11.00 10.79
CA GLU A 160 5.42 11.38 11.64
C GLU A 160 6.21 12.61 11.12
N GLU A 161 6.09 12.94 9.83
CA GLU A 161 6.78 14.08 9.23
C GLU A 161 5.95 15.37 9.26
N GLU A 162 4.74 15.38 9.78
CA GLU A 162 3.82 16.53 9.70
C GLU A 162 4.44 17.82 10.24
N ASP A 163 5.02 17.76 11.45
CA ASP A 163 5.62 18.94 12.08
C ASP A 163 6.87 19.41 11.36
N ASN A 164 7.68 18.48 10.83
CA ASN A 164 8.85 18.81 10.02
C ASN A 164 8.45 19.49 8.71
N LEU A 165 7.40 19.02 8.06
CA LEU A 165 6.89 19.62 6.82
C LEU A 165 6.31 21.02 7.06
N LYS A 166 5.59 21.24 8.18
CA LYS A 166 5.09 22.58 8.57
C LYS A 166 6.23 23.56 8.82
N LYS A 167 7.29 23.14 9.51
CA LYS A 167 8.48 23.96 9.73
C LYS A 167 9.15 24.32 8.40
N LEU A 168 9.33 23.35 7.52
CA LEU A 168 9.93 23.57 6.21
C LEU A 168 9.13 24.58 5.36
N VAL A 169 7.80 24.53 5.40
CA VAL A 169 6.93 25.50 4.71
C VAL A 169 7.17 26.93 5.25
N GLN A 170 7.31 27.09 6.56
CA GLN A 170 7.60 28.38 7.19
C GLN A 170 9.00 28.89 6.84
N GLU A 171 10.03 28.02 6.92
CA GLU A 171 11.43 28.37 6.59
C GLU A 171 11.59 28.80 5.12
N LEU A 172 10.76 28.27 4.22
CA LEU A 172 10.81 28.59 2.79
C LEU A 172 9.82 29.70 2.38
N ASP A 173 9.10 30.32 3.32
CA ASP A 173 8.09 31.37 3.08
C ASP A 173 7.05 30.93 2.02
N LEU A 174 6.48 29.73 2.23
CA LEU A 174 5.50 29.12 1.34
C LEU A 174 4.09 29.03 1.93
N SER A 175 3.82 29.76 3.00
CA SER A 175 2.51 29.79 3.70
C SER A 175 1.39 30.42 2.87
#